data_b7f7b2d8755141c93e16e785808464e5
#
_entry.id   b7f7b2d8755141c93e16e785808464e5
#
_cell.length_a   1.000
_cell.length_b   1.000
_cell.length_c   1.000
_cell.angle_alpha   90.00
_cell.angle_beta   90.00
_cell.angle_gamma   90.00
#
_symmetry.space_group_name_H-M   'P 1'
#
loop_
_entity.id
_entity.type
_entity.pdbx_description
1 polymer ?
#
loop_
_entity_poly.entity_id
_entity_poly.type
_entity_poly.pdbx_seq_one_letter_code
_entity_poly.pdbx_strand_id
1 'polypeptide(L)'
;MPPGRPFGPRRLRPVASLWTQMTADANEAAAPDNVWAGAQRDLDLAAERLRLDPGMHAVLRVPKRELEVHFPVTLDDGSVQAFTGYRVHHNLNRGPATGGVRYTQDLTLDLVRANAMLNTWKAALLEVPWGGAMGGVIVNPRRLSDDERQGLTRRYATEISLLIGPARDIPTPDVNTGSQTMAWIMDTYSMHHGHTIPGVVTGKPLSIGGTRGRRESTSRGAFHCIVAAARARGVSLGGARIAIHGFGRVGTILAEMLAAAGARVVAIADDRAAVANAAGIDVAAAVEWVQRRDTIVGCPDADPIDRDNLFGVDCDVLVTAGLQNQVTATAADSVRAGIVAEAANSPTTPEADAILRDRGILVIPDILCSAGGLLLGYFEWVQDTQAFFWADREIAQELERIMEAAFSGVLATAERERVDLRGAAMMVAVGRVAEATALRGLYP
;
A
#
# COMPACT_ATOMS: atom_id res chain seq x y z
N MET A 1 62.30 37.72 -0.87
CA MET A 1 61.26 36.83 -0.39
C MET A 1 61.00 37.09 1.08
N PRO A 2 59.82 37.56 1.49
CA PRO A 2 59.48 37.74 2.91
C PRO A 2 58.93 36.42 3.49
N PRO A 3 59.09 36.13 4.82
CA PRO A 3 58.74 34.85 5.44
C PRO A 3 57.26 34.73 5.69
N GLY A 4 56.75 33.48 5.52
CA GLY A 4 55.34 33.12 5.65
C GLY A 4 54.80 33.27 7.07
N ARG A 5 53.56 33.72 7.18
CA ARG A 5 52.80 33.77 8.43
C ARG A 5 52.33 32.35 8.84
N PRO A 6 52.36 32.01 10.14
CA PRO A 6 51.87 30.71 10.61
C PRO A 6 50.34 30.67 10.59
N PHE A 7 49.80 29.53 10.13
CA PHE A 7 48.39 29.21 10.21
C PHE A 7 47.97 28.98 11.69
N GLY A 8 47.11 29.82 12.21
CA GLY A 8 46.48 29.63 13.51
C GLY A 8 45.40 28.56 13.47
N PRO A 9 45.09 27.86 14.58
CA PRO A 9 44.10 26.80 14.62
C PRO A 9 42.69 27.37 14.37
N ARG A 10 42.05 26.92 13.26
CA ARG A 10 40.60 27.16 13.03
C ARG A 10 39.82 26.40 14.11
N ARG A 11 39.13 27.12 14.98
CA ARG A 11 38.16 26.54 15.88
C ARG A 11 37.03 25.91 15.05
N LEU A 12 36.93 24.59 15.07
CA LEU A 12 35.78 23.87 14.56
C LEU A 12 34.57 24.23 15.42
N ARG A 13 33.49 24.72 14.80
CA ARG A 13 32.21 24.89 15.49
C ARG A 13 31.68 23.52 15.88
N PRO A 14 31.00 23.39 17.04
CA PRO A 14 30.44 22.10 17.46
C PRO A 14 29.44 21.59 16.42
N VAL A 15 29.59 20.33 16.00
CA VAL A 15 28.74 19.65 15.02
C VAL A 15 27.28 19.58 15.48
N ALA A 16 27.01 19.68 16.78
CA ALA A 16 25.67 19.69 17.36
C ALA A 16 24.75 20.82 16.84
N SER A 17 25.29 21.97 16.40
CA SER A 17 24.48 23.07 15.87
C SER A 17 24.00 22.87 14.44
N LEU A 18 24.69 22.06 13.64
CA LEU A 18 24.29 21.72 12.28
C LEU A 18 23.17 20.68 12.25
N TRP A 19 23.19 19.72 13.18
CA TRP A 19 22.12 18.73 13.33
C TRP A 19 20.81 19.37 13.80
N THR A 20 20.88 20.34 14.71
CA THR A 20 19.69 21.05 15.21
C THR A 20 19.06 21.97 14.13
N GLN A 21 19.85 22.52 13.21
CA GLN A 21 19.32 23.29 12.07
C GLN A 21 18.71 22.38 10.99
N MET A 22 19.35 21.25 10.65
CA MET A 22 18.79 20.30 9.69
C MET A 22 17.48 19.65 10.17
N THR A 23 17.27 19.54 11.50
CA THR A 23 15.99 19.05 12.06
C THR A 23 14.95 20.16 12.22
N ALA A 24 15.34 21.44 12.25
CA ALA A 24 14.42 22.57 12.30
C ALA A 24 13.79 22.89 10.93
N ASP A 25 14.56 22.75 9.85
CA ASP A 25 14.05 22.95 8.47
C ASP A 25 13.14 21.77 8.00
N ALA A 26 13.18 20.62 8.69
CA ALA A 26 12.23 19.49 8.47
C ALA A 26 10.86 19.72 9.15
N ASN A 27 10.69 20.81 9.88
CA ASN A 27 9.46 21.14 10.60
C ASN A 27 8.72 22.34 9.96
N GLU A 28 8.81 22.51 8.64
CA GLU A 28 7.77 23.23 7.92
C GLU A 28 6.47 22.47 8.15
N ALA A 29 5.48 23.12 8.78
CA ALA A 29 4.19 22.53 9.11
C ALA A 29 3.63 21.87 7.85
N ALA A 30 3.71 20.53 7.78
CA ALA A 30 3.17 19.76 6.67
C ALA A 30 1.69 20.13 6.54
N ALA A 31 1.23 20.39 5.31
CA ALA A 31 -0.19 20.60 5.06
C ALA A 31 -0.99 19.47 5.74
N PRO A 32 -2.17 19.76 6.33
CA PRO A 32 -2.94 18.80 7.13
C PRO A 32 -3.21 17.48 6.40
N ASP A 33 -3.13 17.45 5.07
CA ASP A 33 -3.36 16.27 4.22
C ASP A 33 -2.09 15.55 3.74
N ASN A 34 -0.92 15.86 4.30
CA ASN A 34 0.33 15.20 3.89
C ASN A 34 0.35 13.74 4.39
N VAL A 35 0.27 12.80 3.44
CA VAL A 35 0.25 11.35 3.71
C VAL A 35 1.50 10.85 4.44
N TRP A 36 2.68 11.48 4.23
CA TRP A 36 3.90 11.14 4.95
C TRP A 36 3.81 11.53 6.43
N ALA A 37 3.33 12.72 6.72
CA ALA A 37 3.09 13.16 8.08
C ALA A 37 2.03 12.29 8.79
N GLY A 38 1.02 11.80 8.05
CA GLY A 38 0.05 10.83 8.54
C GLY A 38 0.70 9.51 8.96
N ALA A 39 1.50 8.91 8.07
CA ALA A 39 2.21 7.66 8.34
C ALA A 39 3.19 7.78 9.53
N GLN A 40 3.85 8.94 9.66
CA GLN A 40 4.72 9.21 10.82
C GLN A 40 3.92 9.35 12.13
N ARG A 41 2.76 10.00 12.11
CA ARG A 41 1.88 10.10 13.32
C ARG A 41 1.42 8.73 13.79
N ASP A 42 1.04 7.84 12.90
CA ASP A 42 0.63 6.48 13.25
C ASP A 42 1.78 5.71 13.93
N LEU A 43 3.01 5.88 13.41
CA LEU A 43 4.21 5.33 14.06
C LEU A 43 4.46 5.97 15.42
N ASP A 44 4.38 7.31 15.52
CA ASP A 44 4.63 8.05 16.75
C ASP A 44 3.68 7.58 17.88
N LEU A 45 2.39 7.40 17.57
CA LEU A 45 1.39 6.85 18.49
C LEU A 45 1.70 5.41 18.93
N ALA A 46 2.10 4.56 17.98
CA ALA A 46 2.50 3.19 18.30
C ALA A 46 3.78 3.14 19.14
N ALA A 47 4.77 3.99 18.84
CA ALA A 47 6.03 4.09 19.57
C ALA A 47 5.81 4.52 21.04
N GLU A 48 4.93 5.50 21.26
CA GLU A 48 4.53 5.94 22.61
C GLU A 48 3.90 4.80 23.39
N ARG A 49 2.93 4.09 22.82
CA ARG A 49 2.24 2.96 23.44
C ARG A 49 3.18 1.81 23.77
N LEU A 50 4.10 1.50 22.88
CA LEU A 50 5.12 0.47 23.05
C LEU A 50 6.26 0.91 23.98
N ARG A 51 6.31 2.19 24.35
CA ARG A 51 7.42 2.80 25.11
C ARG A 51 8.77 2.49 24.46
N LEU A 52 8.84 2.69 23.14
CA LEU A 52 10.07 2.46 22.39
C LEU A 52 11.18 3.37 22.90
N ASP A 53 12.41 2.84 22.86
CA ASP A 53 13.60 3.67 23.03
C ASP A 53 13.61 4.82 22.02
N PRO A 54 13.94 6.06 22.45
CA PRO A 54 13.92 7.23 21.55
C PRO A 54 14.83 7.07 20.31
N GLY A 55 15.97 6.38 20.43
CA GLY A 55 16.86 6.10 19.31
C GLY A 55 16.23 5.11 18.33
N MET A 56 15.56 4.07 18.83
CA MET A 56 14.80 3.13 18.00
C MET A 56 13.66 3.83 17.27
N HIS A 57 12.90 4.68 17.97
CA HIS A 57 11.83 5.47 17.35
C HIS A 57 12.37 6.36 16.21
N ALA A 58 13.46 7.09 16.46
CA ALA A 58 14.09 7.94 15.43
C ALA A 58 14.54 7.14 14.20
N VAL A 59 15.11 5.94 14.40
CA VAL A 59 15.51 5.04 13.30
C VAL A 59 14.32 4.56 12.47
N LEU A 60 13.20 4.20 13.11
CA LEU A 60 12.02 3.69 12.43
C LEU A 60 11.20 4.80 11.76
N ARG A 61 11.42 6.06 12.12
CA ARG A 61 10.65 7.21 11.65
C ARG A 61 11.10 7.72 10.28
N VAL A 62 12.25 7.29 9.79
CA VAL A 62 12.84 7.77 8.54
C VAL A 62 13.15 6.60 7.59
N PRO A 63 13.03 6.80 6.27
CA PRO A 63 13.47 5.84 5.29
C PRO A 63 14.99 5.59 5.40
N LYS A 64 15.38 4.35 5.24
CA LYS A 64 16.79 3.95 5.25
C LYS A 64 17.55 4.43 4.02
N ARG A 65 16.88 4.51 2.85
CA ARG A 65 17.46 4.93 1.57
C ARG A 65 16.41 5.57 0.71
N GLU A 66 16.81 6.60 0.00
CA GLU A 66 16.02 7.29 -1.01
C GLU A 66 16.86 7.46 -2.25
N LEU A 67 16.30 7.15 -3.40
CA LEU A 67 16.91 7.35 -4.71
C LEU A 67 15.94 8.14 -5.57
N GLU A 68 16.39 9.29 -6.05
CA GLU A 68 15.75 10.08 -7.09
C GLU A 68 16.60 9.97 -8.36
N VAL A 69 15.97 9.73 -9.49
CA VAL A 69 16.64 9.56 -10.79
C VAL A 69 15.98 10.42 -11.85
N HIS A 70 16.80 10.99 -12.72
CA HIS A 70 16.35 11.74 -13.89
C HIS A 70 16.90 11.07 -15.14
N PHE A 71 16.03 10.68 -16.05
CA PHE A 71 16.46 9.88 -17.20
C PHE A 71 15.70 10.27 -18.48
N PRO A 72 16.40 10.27 -19.65
CA PRO A 72 15.77 10.56 -20.92
C PRO A 72 15.11 9.32 -21.52
N VAL A 73 14.00 9.55 -22.23
CA VAL A 73 13.34 8.56 -23.08
C VAL A 73 13.06 9.21 -24.44
N THR A 74 13.36 8.50 -25.52
CA THR A 74 12.98 8.92 -26.87
C THR A 74 11.55 8.51 -27.12
N LEU A 75 10.72 9.47 -27.54
CA LEU A 75 9.32 9.24 -27.87
C LEU A 75 9.16 8.82 -29.35
N ASP A 76 7.96 8.36 -29.72
CA ASP A 76 7.65 7.84 -31.06
C ASP A 76 7.85 8.91 -32.17
N ASP A 77 7.70 10.18 -31.83
CA ASP A 77 7.95 11.32 -32.75
C ASP A 77 9.44 11.68 -32.89
N GLY A 78 10.34 10.94 -32.22
CA GLY A 78 11.77 11.16 -32.20
C GLY A 78 12.25 12.24 -31.21
N SER A 79 11.34 12.90 -30.51
CA SER A 79 11.70 13.85 -29.44
C SER A 79 12.25 13.12 -28.20
N VAL A 80 13.03 13.82 -27.38
CA VAL A 80 13.57 13.29 -26.13
C VAL A 80 12.92 14.02 -24.96
N GLN A 81 12.28 13.26 -24.06
CA GLN A 81 11.71 13.77 -22.84
C GLN A 81 12.46 13.23 -21.62
N ALA A 82 12.74 14.10 -20.64
CA ALA A 82 13.27 13.72 -19.36
C ALA A 82 12.15 13.39 -18.37
N PHE A 83 12.32 12.30 -17.63
CA PHE A 83 11.39 11.84 -16.61
C PHE A 83 12.09 11.78 -15.25
N THR A 84 11.32 11.98 -14.18
CA THR A 84 11.78 11.82 -12.81
C THR A 84 11.17 10.56 -12.22
N GLY A 85 12.01 9.74 -11.59
CA GLY A 85 11.60 8.53 -10.89
C GLY A 85 12.15 8.47 -9.47
N TYR A 86 11.46 7.74 -8.60
CA TYR A 86 11.84 7.51 -7.21
C TYR A 86 11.90 6.03 -6.88
N ARG A 87 12.82 5.63 -5.99
CA ARG A 87 12.79 4.35 -5.27
C ARG A 87 13.22 4.56 -3.83
N VAL A 88 12.35 4.25 -2.87
CA VAL A 88 12.56 4.44 -1.43
C VAL A 88 12.52 3.11 -0.72
N HIS A 89 13.50 2.85 0.14
CA HIS A 89 13.52 1.75 1.11
C HIS A 89 13.27 2.31 2.50
N HIS A 90 12.15 1.95 3.12
CA HIS A 90 11.89 2.36 4.49
C HIS A 90 12.70 1.52 5.48
N ASN A 91 12.54 0.20 5.50
CA ASN A 91 13.25 -0.68 6.43
C ASN A 91 13.63 -2.00 5.75
N LEU A 92 14.81 -2.56 6.13
CA LEU A 92 15.38 -3.79 5.58
C LEU A 92 15.76 -4.78 6.70
N ASN A 93 15.40 -4.53 7.95
CA ASN A 93 15.89 -5.30 9.07
C ASN A 93 15.24 -6.69 9.17
N ARG A 94 14.06 -6.88 8.56
CA ARG A 94 13.38 -8.18 8.49
C ARG A 94 13.71 -8.99 7.24
N GLY A 95 14.31 -8.38 6.22
CA GLY A 95 14.67 -9.03 4.95
C GLY A 95 14.69 -8.04 3.78
N PRO A 96 14.67 -8.55 2.53
CA PRO A 96 14.64 -7.70 1.35
C PRO A 96 13.39 -6.82 1.36
N ALA A 97 13.50 -5.60 0.82
CA ALA A 97 12.35 -4.73 0.70
C ALA A 97 11.41 -5.21 -0.42
N THR A 98 10.13 -4.86 -0.31
CA THR A 98 9.16 -4.98 -1.40
C THR A 98 8.24 -3.80 -1.44
N GLY A 99 7.73 -3.48 -2.62
CA GLY A 99 6.75 -2.42 -2.79
C GLY A 99 6.51 -2.03 -4.23
N GLY A 100 5.42 -1.31 -4.45
CA GLY A 100 4.91 -0.97 -5.77
C GLY A 100 5.85 -0.12 -6.61
N VAL A 101 5.60 -0.16 -7.92
CA VAL A 101 6.06 0.83 -8.90
C VAL A 101 4.83 1.53 -9.44
N ARG A 102 4.68 2.83 -9.19
CA ARG A 102 3.52 3.63 -9.55
C ARG A 102 3.84 4.60 -10.69
N TYR A 103 2.96 4.68 -11.68
CA TYR A 103 3.05 5.67 -12.75
C TYR A 103 1.88 6.66 -12.63
N THR A 104 2.17 7.88 -12.18
CA THR A 104 1.17 8.95 -12.07
C THR A 104 1.83 10.32 -12.14
N GLN A 105 1.10 11.32 -12.63
CA GLN A 105 1.58 12.70 -12.66
C GLN A 105 1.70 13.30 -11.25
N ASP A 106 0.89 12.81 -10.31
CA ASP A 106 0.82 13.32 -8.94
C ASP A 106 1.76 12.56 -7.97
N LEU A 107 2.76 11.85 -8.50
CA LEU A 107 3.73 11.14 -7.67
C LEU A 107 4.63 12.14 -6.97
N THR A 108 4.61 12.12 -5.64
CA THR A 108 5.50 12.92 -4.80
C THR A 108 6.43 12.00 -4.00
N LEU A 109 7.59 12.52 -3.59
CA LEU A 109 8.51 11.76 -2.74
C LEU A 109 7.84 11.38 -1.41
N ASP A 110 7.01 12.25 -0.84
CA ASP A 110 6.27 11.99 0.40
C ASP A 110 5.26 10.83 0.26
N LEU A 111 4.56 10.76 -0.88
CA LEU A 111 3.69 9.62 -1.17
C LEU A 111 4.49 8.31 -1.28
N VAL A 112 5.67 8.36 -1.88
CA VAL A 112 6.56 7.20 -2.00
C VAL A 112 7.09 6.78 -0.62
N ARG A 113 7.51 7.74 0.23
CA ARG A 113 7.95 7.49 1.62
C ARG A 113 6.86 6.83 2.44
N ALA A 114 5.65 7.39 2.42
CA ALA A 114 4.51 6.87 3.16
C ALA A 114 4.18 5.43 2.78
N ASN A 115 4.09 5.14 1.48
CA ASN A 115 3.81 3.78 1.01
C ASN A 115 4.96 2.81 1.29
N ALA A 116 6.23 3.24 1.26
CA ALA A 116 7.37 2.41 1.66
C ALA A 116 7.29 2.04 3.15
N MET A 117 6.91 2.98 4.02
CA MET A 117 6.68 2.75 5.43
C MET A 117 5.50 1.79 5.66
N LEU A 118 4.35 2.02 5.01
CA LEU A 118 3.18 1.14 5.08
C LEU A 118 3.51 -0.31 4.68
N ASN A 119 4.31 -0.51 3.64
CA ASN A 119 4.72 -1.84 3.20
C ASN A 119 5.61 -2.54 4.25
N THR A 120 6.43 -1.80 5.00
CA THR A 120 7.16 -2.34 6.15
C THR A 120 6.19 -2.90 7.21
N TRP A 121 5.16 -2.12 7.55
CA TRP A 121 4.19 -2.53 8.55
C TRP A 121 3.32 -3.69 8.08
N LYS A 122 2.87 -3.69 6.82
CA LYS A 122 2.14 -4.82 6.22
C LYS A 122 2.94 -6.12 6.27
N ALA A 123 4.22 -6.08 5.86
CA ALA A 123 5.09 -7.24 5.88
C ALA A 123 5.31 -7.77 7.32
N ALA A 124 5.52 -6.86 8.27
CA ALA A 124 5.71 -7.21 9.66
C ALA A 124 4.43 -7.79 10.28
N LEU A 125 3.26 -7.22 9.96
CA LEU A 125 1.97 -7.66 10.46
C LEU A 125 1.62 -9.09 10.02
N LEU A 126 1.94 -9.42 8.76
CA LEU A 126 1.74 -10.76 8.17
C LEU A 126 2.86 -11.76 8.51
N GLU A 127 3.84 -11.36 9.30
CA GLU A 127 5.02 -12.18 9.65
C GLU A 127 5.88 -12.62 8.46
N VAL A 128 5.72 -12.01 7.30
CA VAL A 128 6.61 -12.31 6.17
C VAL A 128 7.98 -11.66 6.39
N PRO A 129 9.10 -12.32 6.01
CA PRO A 129 10.46 -11.83 6.23
C PRO A 129 10.86 -10.79 5.19
N TRP A 130 10.07 -9.74 5.06
CA TRP A 130 10.28 -8.63 4.14
C TRP A 130 10.35 -7.29 4.85
N GLY A 131 11.07 -6.36 4.24
CA GLY A 131 11.02 -4.94 4.51
C GLY A 131 10.07 -4.22 3.57
N GLY A 132 10.05 -2.88 3.64
CA GLY A 132 9.16 -2.06 2.82
C GLY A 132 9.90 -1.10 1.89
N ALA A 133 9.45 -1.06 0.65
CA ALA A 133 9.86 -0.12 -0.39
C ALA A 133 8.65 0.47 -1.12
N MET A 134 8.90 1.49 -1.90
CA MET A 134 7.97 2.03 -2.89
C MET A 134 8.77 2.81 -3.93
N GLY A 135 8.24 2.90 -5.15
CA GLY A 135 8.84 3.71 -6.19
C GLY A 135 7.86 4.06 -7.31
N GLY A 136 8.38 4.66 -8.35
CA GLY A 136 7.58 5.01 -9.53
C GLY A 136 8.19 6.13 -10.35
N VAL A 137 7.43 6.56 -11.35
CA VAL A 137 7.81 7.63 -12.27
C VAL A 137 6.70 8.66 -12.36
N ILE A 138 7.06 9.94 -12.35
CA ILE A 138 6.14 11.06 -12.59
C ILE A 138 5.80 11.08 -14.08
N VAL A 139 4.64 10.53 -14.43
CA VAL A 139 4.20 10.38 -15.82
C VAL A 139 2.69 10.18 -15.92
N ASN A 140 2.09 10.66 -17.02
CA ASN A 140 0.75 10.23 -17.41
C ASN A 140 0.85 9.06 -18.40
N PRO A 141 0.71 7.81 -17.97
CA PRO A 141 0.91 6.65 -18.83
C PRO A 141 -0.14 6.52 -19.93
N ARG A 142 -1.29 7.22 -19.81
CA ARG A 142 -2.34 7.24 -20.86
C ARG A 142 -1.94 8.07 -22.09
N ARG A 143 -0.87 8.88 -21.98
CA ARG A 143 -0.34 9.69 -23.10
C ARG A 143 0.81 9.01 -23.83
N LEU A 144 1.28 7.87 -23.33
CA LEU A 144 2.37 7.11 -23.90
C LEU A 144 1.84 5.93 -24.69
N SER A 145 2.48 5.63 -25.82
CA SER A 145 2.28 4.38 -26.56
C SER A 145 2.80 3.18 -25.74
N ASP A 146 2.55 1.97 -26.20
CA ASP A 146 3.07 0.75 -25.56
C ASP A 146 4.61 0.71 -25.66
N ASP A 147 5.20 1.13 -26.77
CA ASP A 147 6.64 1.16 -26.99
C ASP A 147 7.31 2.23 -26.12
N GLU A 148 6.70 3.42 -26.01
CA GLU A 148 7.17 4.47 -25.11
C GLU A 148 7.10 4.04 -23.64
N ARG A 149 6.00 3.36 -23.23
CA ARG A 149 5.90 2.80 -21.86
C ARG A 149 6.93 1.72 -21.59
N GLN A 150 7.23 0.88 -22.59
CA GLN A 150 8.30 -0.11 -22.48
C GLN A 150 9.66 0.58 -22.34
N GLY A 151 9.95 1.57 -23.17
CA GLY A 151 11.19 2.35 -23.12
C GLY A 151 11.38 3.04 -21.77
N LEU A 152 10.32 3.72 -21.29
CA LEU A 152 10.29 4.35 -19.94
C LEU A 152 10.60 3.35 -18.84
N THR A 153 9.91 2.19 -18.86
CA THR A 153 10.05 1.16 -17.84
C THR A 153 11.45 0.55 -17.82
N ARG A 154 12.01 0.23 -19.00
CA ARG A 154 13.35 -0.33 -19.11
C ARG A 154 14.40 0.68 -18.64
N ARG A 155 14.24 1.95 -18.99
CA ARG A 155 15.15 2.99 -18.53
C ARG A 155 15.08 3.19 -17.02
N TYR A 156 13.89 3.30 -16.46
CA TYR A 156 13.70 3.35 -15.01
C TYR A 156 14.29 2.13 -14.30
N ALA A 157 14.04 0.90 -14.82
CA ALA A 157 14.62 -0.32 -14.28
C ALA A 157 16.14 -0.31 -14.25
N THR A 158 16.78 0.24 -15.29
CA THR A 158 18.24 0.42 -15.35
C THR A 158 18.73 1.34 -14.24
N GLU A 159 18.07 2.49 -14.04
CA GLU A 159 18.49 3.47 -13.03
C GLU A 159 18.33 2.92 -11.59
N ILE A 160 17.28 2.16 -11.31
CA ILE A 160 17.08 1.57 -9.98
C ILE A 160 17.78 0.21 -9.78
N SER A 161 18.46 -0.32 -10.81
CA SER A 161 19.11 -1.65 -10.77
C SER A 161 20.11 -1.82 -9.63
N LEU A 162 20.72 -0.71 -9.19
CA LEU A 162 21.64 -0.69 -8.04
C LEU A 162 20.96 -1.01 -6.70
N LEU A 163 19.63 -0.81 -6.60
CA LEU A 163 18.85 -1.07 -5.38
C LEU A 163 18.06 -2.38 -5.44
N ILE A 164 17.47 -2.72 -6.60
CA ILE A 164 16.61 -3.89 -6.76
C ILE A 164 17.39 -5.21 -6.83
N GLY A 165 16.70 -6.31 -6.62
CA GLY A 165 17.24 -7.66 -6.70
C GLY A 165 16.53 -8.64 -5.78
N PRO A 166 16.57 -9.95 -6.05
CA PRO A 166 15.82 -10.97 -5.29
C PRO A 166 16.12 -10.98 -3.79
N ALA A 167 17.32 -10.59 -3.39
CA ALA A 167 17.78 -10.52 -2.00
C ALA A 167 17.87 -9.10 -1.44
N ARG A 168 17.41 -8.08 -2.17
CA ARG A 168 17.54 -6.66 -1.78
C ARG A 168 16.23 -5.92 -1.76
N ASP A 169 15.56 -5.85 -2.92
CA ASP A 169 14.34 -5.09 -3.13
C ASP A 169 13.58 -5.68 -4.33
N ILE A 170 12.34 -6.04 -4.12
CA ILE A 170 11.50 -6.78 -5.06
C ILE A 170 10.34 -5.87 -5.48
N PRO A 171 10.44 -5.17 -6.62
CA PRO A 171 9.33 -4.38 -7.17
C PRO A 171 8.09 -5.22 -7.46
N THR A 172 6.92 -4.60 -7.28
CA THR A 172 5.61 -5.20 -7.54
C THR A 172 4.70 -4.18 -8.25
N PRO A 173 3.62 -4.60 -8.91
CA PRO A 173 2.69 -3.67 -9.54
C PRO A 173 1.98 -2.75 -8.53
N ASP A 174 1.68 -1.53 -8.98
CA ASP A 174 0.86 -0.55 -8.28
C ASP A 174 -0.02 0.22 -9.29
N VAL A 175 -0.47 1.43 -8.97
CA VAL A 175 -1.32 2.24 -9.85
C VAL A 175 -0.66 2.45 -11.23
N ASN A 176 -1.42 2.16 -12.29
CA ASN A 176 -1.05 2.26 -13.70
C ASN A 176 0.17 1.41 -14.13
N THR A 177 0.54 0.41 -13.35
CA THR A 177 1.49 -0.64 -13.74
C THR A 177 0.88 -2.02 -13.57
N GLY A 178 1.43 -3.00 -14.23
CA GLY A 178 0.87 -4.36 -14.24
C GLY A 178 1.90 -5.42 -14.55
N SER A 179 1.42 -6.60 -14.86
CA SER A 179 2.26 -7.77 -15.13
C SER A 179 3.24 -7.54 -16.29
N GLN A 180 2.81 -6.81 -17.33
CA GLN A 180 3.69 -6.47 -18.44
C GLN A 180 4.83 -5.54 -18.02
N THR A 181 4.55 -4.54 -17.16
CA THR A 181 5.58 -3.67 -16.58
C THR A 181 6.61 -4.47 -15.79
N MET A 182 6.15 -5.44 -14.99
CA MET A 182 7.04 -6.31 -14.23
C MET A 182 7.87 -7.22 -15.16
N ALA A 183 7.30 -7.69 -16.25
CA ALA A 183 8.05 -8.45 -17.26
C ALA A 183 9.21 -7.61 -17.86
N TRP A 184 8.96 -6.35 -18.18
CA TRP A 184 10.02 -5.46 -18.72
C TRP A 184 11.10 -5.15 -17.67
N ILE A 185 10.74 -4.96 -16.40
CA ILE A 185 11.73 -4.76 -15.31
C ILE A 185 12.58 -6.01 -15.13
N MET A 186 11.94 -7.19 -15.06
CA MET A 186 12.63 -8.47 -14.92
C MET A 186 13.60 -8.73 -16.07
N ASP A 187 13.14 -8.53 -17.31
CA ASP A 187 13.95 -8.74 -18.51
C ASP A 187 15.15 -7.79 -18.53
N THR A 188 14.94 -6.50 -18.25
CA THR A 188 16.03 -5.51 -18.21
C THR A 188 17.08 -5.87 -17.16
N TYR A 189 16.65 -6.23 -15.95
CA TYR A 189 17.54 -6.66 -14.87
C TYR A 189 18.31 -7.92 -15.26
N SER A 190 17.62 -8.91 -15.82
CA SER A 190 18.19 -10.19 -16.25
C SER A 190 19.25 -10.01 -17.36
N MET A 191 19.00 -9.14 -18.33
CA MET A 191 19.95 -8.81 -19.39
C MET A 191 21.26 -8.26 -18.84
N HIS A 192 21.22 -7.39 -17.84
CA HIS A 192 22.42 -6.86 -17.20
C HIS A 192 23.21 -7.92 -16.41
N HIS A 193 22.56 -9.02 -16.02
CA HIS A 193 23.20 -10.10 -15.25
C HIS A 193 23.54 -11.35 -16.10
N GLY A 194 23.16 -11.36 -17.39
CA GLY A 194 23.48 -12.42 -18.33
C GLY A 194 22.68 -13.72 -18.15
N HIS A 195 21.65 -13.74 -17.29
CA HIS A 195 20.74 -14.89 -17.10
C HIS A 195 19.41 -14.43 -16.55
N THR A 196 18.36 -15.23 -16.72
CA THR A 196 17.00 -14.92 -16.23
C THR A 196 16.94 -14.97 -14.69
N ILE A 197 16.43 -13.90 -14.08
CA ILE A 197 16.30 -13.75 -12.62
C ILE A 197 14.82 -13.43 -12.29
N PRO A 198 13.93 -14.45 -12.23
CA PRO A 198 12.49 -14.22 -12.05
C PRO A 198 12.13 -13.62 -10.70
N GLY A 199 12.87 -13.94 -9.64
CA GLY A 199 12.62 -13.44 -8.28
C GLY A 199 12.96 -11.96 -8.06
N VAL A 200 13.42 -11.22 -9.09
CA VAL A 200 13.72 -9.79 -8.96
C VAL A 200 12.46 -8.93 -8.83
N VAL A 201 11.32 -9.41 -9.32
CA VAL A 201 10.01 -8.75 -9.24
C VAL A 201 8.92 -9.76 -8.90
N THR A 202 7.76 -9.29 -8.44
CA THR A 202 6.55 -10.11 -8.34
C THR A 202 5.39 -9.48 -9.09
N GLY A 203 4.37 -10.27 -9.41
CA GLY A 203 3.25 -9.84 -10.24
C GLY A 203 3.48 -9.97 -11.74
N LYS A 204 4.41 -10.85 -12.13
CA LYS A 204 4.72 -11.19 -13.52
C LYS A 204 3.57 -11.91 -14.22
N PRO A 205 3.57 -11.97 -15.57
CA PRO A 205 2.75 -12.92 -16.31
C PRO A 205 3.04 -14.37 -15.91
N LEU A 206 2.02 -15.23 -15.92
CA LEU A 206 2.14 -16.64 -15.55
C LEU A 206 3.17 -17.38 -16.39
N SER A 207 3.28 -17.04 -17.67
CA SER A 207 4.21 -17.69 -18.62
C SER A 207 5.70 -17.50 -18.31
N ILE A 208 6.04 -16.55 -17.42
CA ILE A 208 7.42 -16.23 -17.04
C ILE A 208 7.64 -16.28 -15.51
N GLY A 209 6.90 -17.13 -14.80
CA GLY A 209 7.09 -17.36 -13.37
C GLY A 209 6.12 -16.58 -12.46
N GLY A 210 5.07 -15.97 -13.00
CA GLY A 210 4.02 -15.36 -12.20
C GLY A 210 3.19 -16.37 -11.44
N THR A 211 2.49 -15.94 -10.39
CA THR A 211 1.60 -16.79 -9.61
C THR A 211 0.12 -16.50 -9.89
N ARG A 212 -0.72 -17.53 -9.81
CA ARG A 212 -2.16 -17.39 -9.95
C ARG A 212 -2.77 -16.67 -8.76
N GLY A 213 -3.96 -16.09 -8.93
CA GLY A 213 -4.65 -15.36 -7.88
C GLY A 213 -4.11 -13.94 -7.62
N ARG A 214 -3.11 -13.48 -8.39
CA ARG A 214 -2.50 -12.14 -8.19
C ARG A 214 -3.51 -11.02 -8.38
N ARG A 215 -4.41 -11.16 -9.35
CA ARG A 215 -5.43 -10.14 -9.63
C ARG A 215 -6.39 -9.94 -8.46
N GLU A 216 -6.75 -11.04 -7.79
CA GLU A 216 -7.75 -11.10 -6.73
C GLU A 216 -7.16 -10.95 -5.32
N SER A 217 -5.85 -10.99 -5.17
CA SER A 217 -5.18 -11.18 -3.87
C SER A 217 -5.51 -10.10 -2.83
N THR A 218 -5.58 -8.83 -3.21
CA THR A 218 -5.96 -7.74 -2.30
C THR A 218 -7.42 -7.91 -1.86
N SER A 219 -8.31 -8.21 -2.81
CA SER A 219 -9.73 -8.43 -2.53
C SER A 219 -9.95 -9.67 -1.65
N ARG A 220 -9.20 -10.77 -1.88
CA ARG A 220 -9.24 -11.97 -1.01
C ARG A 220 -8.79 -11.64 0.41
N GLY A 221 -7.70 -10.90 0.58
CA GLY A 221 -7.24 -10.46 1.89
C GLY A 221 -8.30 -9.62 2.62
N ALA A 222 -8.88 -8.64 1.92
CA ALA A 222 -9.96 -7.81 2.47
C ALA A 222 -11.20 -8.64 2.81
N PHE A 223 -11.58 -9.59 1.97
CA PHE A 223 -12.70 -10.51 2.21
C PHE A 223 -12.52 -11.29 3.51
N HIS A 224 -11.37 -11.94 3.73
CA HIS A 224 -11.10 -12.69 4.97
C HIS A 224 -11.10 -11.79 6.20
N CYS A 225 -10.58 -10.56 6.11
CA CYS A 225 -10.66 -9.59 7.19
C CYS A 225 -12.11 -9.16 7.49
N ILE A 226 -12.93 -8.93 6.46
CA ILE A 226 -14.37 -8.59 6.62
C ILE A 226 -15.12 -9.75 7.27
N VAL A 227 -14.88 -11.00 6.82
CA VAL A 227 -15.47 -12.21 7.44
C VAL A 227 -15.12 -12.30 8.92
N ALA A 228 -13.85 -12.12 9.25
CA ALA A 228 -13.37 -12.18 10.63
C ALA A 228 -13.96 -11.04 11.50
N ALA A 229 -14.02 -9.81 10.97
CA ALA A 229 -14.61 -8.66 11.65
C ALA A 229 -16.13 -8.82 11.86
N ALA A 230 -16.85 -9.31 10.85
CA ALA A 230 -18.29 -9.59 10.95
C ALA A 230 -18.55 -10.64 12.06
N ARG A 231 -17.75 -11.72 12.08
CA ARG A 231 -17.82 -12.73 13.16
C ARG A 231 -17.55 -12.13 14.53
N ALA A 232 -16.52 -11.29 14.68
CA ALA A 232 -16.19 -10.62 15.95
C ALA A 232 -17.29 -9.67 16.44
N ARG A 233 -18.05 -9.06 15.49
CA ARG A 233 -19.20 -8.18 15.82
C ARG A 233 -20.54 -8.91 15.88
N GLY A 234 -20.57 -10.23 15.67
CA GLY A 234 -21.82 -11.00 15.65
C GLY A 234 -22.73 -10.69 14.44
N VAL A 235 -22.15 -10.16 13.36
CA VAL A 235 -22.85 -9.86 12.11
C VAL A 235 -22.75 -11.07 11.18
N SER A 236 -23.90 -11.59 10.70
CA SER A 236 -23.92 -12.60 9.64
C SER A 236 -23.67 -11.93 8.30
N LEU A 237 -22.71 -12.42 7.51
CA LEU A 237 -22.52 -11.95 6.14
C LEU A 237 -23.72 -12.28 5.23
N GLY A 238 -24.37 -13.41 5.45
CA GLY A 238 -25.61 -13.75 4.73
C GLY A 238 -26.68 -12.69 4.99
N GLY A 239 -27.01 -11.91 3.97
CA GLY A 239 -27.95 -10.80 4.03
C GLY A 239 -27.39 -9.45 4.50
N ALA A 240 -26.12 -9.39 4.93
CA ALA A 240 -25.48 -8.12 5.30
C ALA A 240 -25.47 -7.13 4.13
N ARG A 241 -25.71 -5.86 4.43
CA ARG A 241 -25.73 -4.77 3.44
C ARG A 241 -24.34 -4.18 3.33
N ILE A 242 -23.83 -4.11 2.11
CA ILE A 242 -22.47 -3.65 1.82
C ILE A 242 -22.54 -2.40 0.94
N ALA A 243 -21.84 -1.34 1.32
CA ALA A 243 -21.53 -0.20 0.45
C ALA A 243 -20.03 -0.23 0.06
N ILE A 244 -19.71 0.05 -1.21
CA ILE A 244 -18.34 -0.01 -1.71
C ILE A 244 -17.98 1.32 -2.39
N HIS A 245 -17.06 2.05 -1.77
CA HIS A 245 -16.43 3.24 -2.35
C HIS A 245 -15.15 2.84 -3.09
N GLY A 246 -15.16 3.00 -4.42
CA GLY A 246 -14.09 2.58 -5.32
C GLY A 246 -14.43 1.25 -6.04
N PHE A 247 -15.18 1.34 -7.15
CA PHE A 247 -15.61 0.17 -7.93
C PHE A 247 -14.65 -0.14 -9.09
N GLY A 248 -13.33 -0.04 -8.80
CA GLY A 248 -12.24 -0.48 -9.66
C GLY A 248 -11.92 -1.96 -9.46
N ARG A 249 -10.68 -2.36 -9.83
CA ARG A 249 -10.24 -3.77 -9.76
C ARG A 249 -10.48 -4.43 -8.40
N VAL A 250 -10.14 -3.74 -7.28
CA VAL A 250 -10.30 -4.32 -5.94
C VAL A 250 -11.77 -4.38 -5.55
N GLY A 251 -12.49 -3.28 -5.75
CA GLY A 251 -13.90 -3.18 -5.34
C GLY A 251 -14.82 -4.12 -6.12
N THR A 252 -14.63 -4.29 -7.43
CA THR A 252 -15.43 -5.21 -8.25
C THR A 252 -15.26 -6.65 -7.81
N ILE A 253 -14.01 -7.12 -7.67
CA ILE A 253 -13.72 -8.51 -7.25
C ILE A 253 -14.20 -8.75 -5.81
N LEU A 254 -14.03 -7.78 -4.92
CA LEU A 254 -14.52 -7.91 -3.54
C LEU A 254 -16.06 -7.94 -3.49
N ALA A 255 -16.75 -7.15 -4.34
CA ALA A 255 -18.20 -7.20 -4.48
C ALA A 255 -18.69 -8.58 -4.90
N GLU A 256 -18.05 -9.19 -5.92
CA GLU A 256 -18.35 -10.55 -6.37
C GLU A 256 -18.18 -11.57 -5.23
N MET A 257 -17.09 -11.49 -4.47
CA MET A 257 -16.82 -12.40 -3.35
C MET A 257 -17.84 -12.25 -2.22
N LEU A 258 -18.20 -11.02 -1.86
CA LEU A 258 -19.18 -10.72 -0.82
C LEU A 258 -20.59 -11.16 -1.24
N ALA A 259 -20.97 -10.92 -2.50
CA ALA A 259 -22.23 -11.39 -3.04
C ALA A 259 -22.30 -12.93 -3.06
N ALA A 260 -21.22 -13.62 -3.46
CA ALA A 260 -21.15 -15.08 -3.41
C ALA A 260 -21.25 -15.63 -1.97
N ALA A 261 -20.83 -14.88 -0.96
CA ALA A 261 -21.02 -15.21 0.46
C ALA A 261 -22.43 -14.86 0.99
N GLY A 262 -23.34 -14.38 0.12
CA GLY A 262 -24.74 -14.07 0.45
C GLY A 262 -24.96 -12.64 0.96
N ALA A 263 -23.97 -11.75 0.91
CA ALA A 263 -24.17 -10.35 1.24
C ALA A 263 -24.90 -9.60 0.11
N ARG A 264 -25.54 -8.48 0.44
CA ARG A 264 -26.23 -7.60 -0.51
C ARG A 264 -25.41 -6.33 -0.70
N VAL A 265 -24.89 -6.12 -1.90
CA VAL A 265 -24.27 -4.84 -2.24
C VAL A 265 -25.37 -3.82 -2.51
N VAL A 266 -25.47 -2.81 -1.65
CA VAL A 266 -26.56 -1.82 -1.69
C VAL A 266 -26.15 -0.49 -2.27
N ALA A 267 -24.84 -0.19 -2.35
CA ALA A 267 -24.32 1.00 -3.00
C ALA A 267 -22.90 0.78 -3.51
N ILE A 268 -22.56 1.38 -4.65
CA ILE A 268 -21.22 1.38 -5.25
C ILE A 268 -20.90 2.77 -5.77
N ALA A 269 -19.60 3.16 -5.70
CA ALA A 269 -19.10 4.40 -6.30
C ALA A 269 -17.78 4.18 -7.03
N ASP A 270 -17.60 4.87 -8.14
CA ASP A 270 -16.30 5.05 -8.82
C ASP A 270 -15.80 6.51 -8.71
N ASP A 271 -14.83 6.90 -9.54
CA ASP A 271 -14.32 8.27 -9.58
C ASP A 271 -15.28 9.28 -10.24
N ARG A 272 -16.36 8.82 -10.93
CA ARG A 272 -17.30 9.63 -11.69
C ARG A 272 -18.70 9.69 -11.10
N ALA A 273 -19.16 8.62 -10.45
CA ALA A 273 -20.54 8.49 -10.00
C ALA A 273 -20.66 7.61 -8.76
N ALA A 274 -21.85 7.65 -8.15
CA ALA A 274 -22.32 6.67 -7.19
C ALA A 274 -23.75 6.26 -7.52
N VAL A 275 -24.07 4.98 -7.25
CA VAL A 275 -25.41 4.44 -7.42
C VAL A 275 -25.79 3.57 -6.21
N ALA A 276 -27.08 3.50 -5.90
CA ALA A 276 -27.60 2.72 -4.79
C ALA A 276 -28.88 1.97 -5.16
N ASN A 277 -29.06 0.81 -4.54
CA ASN A 277 -30.31 0.05 -4.57
C ASN A 277 -30.49 -0.67 -3.21
N ALA A 278 -31.45 -0.23 -2.40
CA ALA A 278 -31.69 -0.82 -1.08
C ALA A 278 -32.10 -2.31 -1.13
N ALA A 279 -32.66 -2.78 -2.22
CA ALA A 279 -32.97 -4.19 -2.44
C ALA A 279 -31.73 -5.05 -2.79
N GLY A 280 -30.64 -4.40 -3.16
CA GLY A 280 -29.39 -4.98 -3.63
C GLY A 280 -29.16 -4.75 -5.12
N ILE A 281 -27.91 -4.43 -5.47
CA ILE A 281 -27.43 -4.27 -6.86
C ILE A 281 -27.10 -5.66 -7.39
N ASP A 282 -27.44 -5.96 -8.64
CA ASP A 282 -26.92 -7.11 -9.37
C ASP A 282 -25.43 -6.89 -9.64
N VAL A 283 -24.58 -7.50 -8.81
CA VAL A 283 -23.12 -7.33 -8.86
C VAL A 283 -22.55 -7.81 -10.18
N ALA A 284 -23.07 -8.93 -10.74
CA ALA A 284 -22.57 -9.46 -12.00
C ALA A 284 -22.86 -8.49 -13.17
N ALA A 285 -24.08 -7.96 -13.24
CA ALA A 285 -24.46 -6.97 -14.23
C ALA A 285 -23.66 -5.65 -14.07
N ALA A 286 -23.43 -5.20 -12.82
CA ALA A 286 -22.63 -4.00 -12.54
C ALA A 286 -21.17 -4.16 -12.95
N VAL A 287 -20.55 -5.31 -12.68
CA VAL A 287 -19.17 -5.63 -13.09
C VAL A 287 -19.07 -5.67 -14.62
N GLU A 288 -19.99 -6.34 -15.30
CA GLU A 288 -20.04 -6.36 -16.77
C GLU A 288 -20.22 -4.96 -17.37
N TRP A 289 -21.06 -4.12 -16.74
CA TRP A 289 -21.27 -2.74 -17.13
C TRP A 289 -19.97 -1.94 -17.09
N VAL A 290 -19.25 -2.01 -15.96
CA VAL A 290 -17.98 -1.30 -15.78
C VAL A 290 -16.90 -1.81 -16.73
N GLN A 291 -16.83 -3.11 -16.97
CA GLN A 291 -15.88 -3.67 -17.96
C GLN A 291 -16.07 -3.11 -19.38
N ARG A 292 -17.31 -2.79 -19.74
CA ARG A 292 -17.64 -2.24 -21.07
C ARG A 292 -17.51 -0.72 -21.13
N ARG A 293 -17.73 0.00 -20.03
CA ARG A 293 -17.93 1.46 -20.02
C ARG A 293 -16.86 2.22 -19.26
N ASP A 294 -16.00 1.51 -18.52
CA ASP A 294 -14.99 2.08 -17.62
C ASP A 294 -15.61 3.04 -16.57
N THR A 295 -16.90 2.88 -16.24
CA THR A 295 -17.60 3.65 -15.20
C THR A 295 -18.94 3.01 -14.86
N ILE A 296 -19.43 3.32 -13.63
CA ILE A 296 -20.77 2.94 -13.15
C ILE A 296 -21.86 3.92 -13.60
N VAL A 297 -21.54 5.01 -14.28
CA VAL A 297 -22.53 5.98 -14.79
C VAL A 297 -23.60 5.26 -15.63
N GLY A 298 -24.87 5.35 -15.21
CA GLY A 298 -25.98 4.69 -15.88
C GLY A 298 -26.04 3.18 -15.69
N CYS A 299 -25.39 2.64 -14.64
CA CYS A 299 -25.51 1.25 -14.25
C CYS A 299 -26.98 0.86 -14.08
N PRO A 300 -27.44 -0.24 -14.71
CA PRO A 300 -28.83 -0.65 -14.63
C PRO A 300 -29.23 -1.09 -13.21
N ASP A 301 -30.52 -1.04 -12.91
CA ASP A 301 -31.15 -1.51 -11.67
C ASP A 301 -30.61 -0.84 -10.39
N ALA A 302 -30.04 0.37 -10.52
CA ALA A 302 -29.59 1.17 -9.39
C ALA A 302 -29.85 2.67 -9.65
N ASP A 303 -30.26 3.38 -8.62
CA ASP A 303 -30.55 4.82 -8.69
C ASP A 303 -29.26 5.62 -8.50
N PRO A 304 -29.03 6.68 -9.28
CA PRO A 304 -27.89 7.56 -9.08
C PRO A 304 -28.05 8.33 -7.77
N ILE A 305 -26.96 8.41 -7.01
CA ILE A 305 -26.85 9.21 -5.78
C ILE A 305 -25.65 10.15 -5.89
N ASP A 306 -25.60 11.18 -5.05
CA ASP A 306 -24.40 11.98 -4.90
C ASP A 306 -23.25 11.09 -4.35
N ARG A 307 -22.05 11.26 -4.87
CA ARG A 307 -20.90 10.44 -4.46
C ARG A 307 -20.61 10.53 -2.96
N ASP A 308 -20.72 11.72 -2.38
CA ASP A 308 -20.46 11.96 -0.97
C ASP A 308 -21.55 11.31 -0.09
N ASN A 309 -22.76 11.16 -0.61
CA ASN A 309 -23.85 10.48 0.08
C ASN A 309 -23.67 8.97 0.21
N LEU A 310 -22.74 8.36 -0.54
CA LEU A 310 -22.43 6.93 -0.40
C LEU A 310 -22.01 6.57 1.02
N PHE A 311 -21.22 7.44 1.68
CA PHE A 311 -20.78 7.21 3.06
C PHE A 311 -21.93 7.15 4.07
N GLY A 312 -23.03 7.86 3.77
CA GLY A 312 -24.24 7.89 4.59
C GLY A 312 -25.30 6.82 4.25
N VAL A 313 -25.04 5.94 3.30
CA VAL A 313 -25.94 4.83 2.96
C VAL A 313 -26.10 3.89 4.15
N ASP A 314 -27.33 3.45 4.41
CA ASP A 314 -27.63 2.47 5.46
C ASP A 314 -27.07 1.10 5.08
N CYS A 315 -25.95 0.72 5.67
CA CYS A 315 -25.24 -0.54 5.42
C CYS A 315 -24.58 -1.07 6.71
N ASP A 316 -24.25 -2.35 6.71
CA ASP A 316 -23.60 -3.02 7.84
C ASP A 316 -22.07 -2.94 7.71
N VAL A 317 -21.56 -2.97 6.47
CA VAL A 317 -20.13 -2.83 6.14
C VAL A 317 -19.94 -1.80 5.05
N LEU A 318 -19.08 -0.83 5.29
CA LEU A 318 -18.57 0.11 4.29
C LEU A 318 -17.16 -0.32 3.87
N VAL A 319 -16.97 -0.54 2.59
CA VAL A 319 -15.64 -0.86 2.01
C VAL A 319 -15.08 0.37 1.31
N THR A 320 -13.83 0.74 1.62
CA THR A 320 -13.09 1.80 0.94
C THR A 320 -11.97 1.18 0.09
N ALA A 321 -12.20 1.10 -1.22
CA ALA A 321 -11.32 0.49 -2.21
C ALA A 321 -10.84 1.48 -3.28
N GLY A 322 -10.97 2.78 -3.01
CA GLY A 322 -10.58 3.89 -3.91
C GLY A 322 -9.13 4.35 -3.72
N LEU A 323 -8.94 5.66 -3.63
CA LEU A 323 -7.64 6.30 -3.43
C LEU A 323 -7.46 6.73 -1.96
N GLN A 324 -6.28 7.32 -1.66
CA GLN A 324 -5.99 7.90 -0.35
C GLN A 324 -6.91 9.08 -0.01
N ASN A 325 -7.09 9.35 1.28
CA ASN A 325 -7.81 10.50 1.86
C ASN A 325 -9.27 10.68 1.36
N GLN A 326 -9.95 9.59 1.00
CA GLN A 326 -11.34 9.65 0.53
C GLN A 326 -12.35 9.75 1.68
N VAL A 327 -12.06 9.13 2.83
CA VAL A 327 -12.89 9.25 4.03
C VAL A 327 -12.39 10.46 4.82
N THR A 328 -13.01 11.60 4.58
CA THR A 328 -12.74 12.86 5.29
C THR A 328 -13.53 12.93 6.60
N ALA A 329 -13.29 13.93 7.45
CA ALA A 329 -14.07 14.16 8.67
C ALA A 329 -15.58 14.24 8.37
N THR A 330 -15.97 14.99 7.34
CA THR A 330 -17.39 15.10 6.91
C THR A 330 -17.97 13.75 6.47
N ALA A 331 -17.21 12.95 5.73
CA ALA A 331 -17.63 11.62 5.34
C ALA A 331 -17.79 10.71 6.57
N ALA A 332 -16.83 10.76 7.51
CA ALA A 332 -16.85 9.96 8.74
C ALA A 332 -18.06 10.26 9.63
N ASP A 333 -18.48 11.53 9.71
CA ASP A 333 -19.70 11.92 10.44
C ASP A 333 -20.97 11.28 9.87
N SER A 334 -21.02 11.06 8.54
CA SER A 334 -22.18 10.48 7.86
C SER A 334 -22.22 8.96 7.87
N VAL A 335 -21.11 8.25 8.14
CA VAL A 335 -21.02 6.77 8.09
C VAL A 335 -22.05 6.14 9.01
N ARG A 336 -22.82 5.18 8.48
CA ARG A 336 -23.82 4.40 9.25
C ARG A 336 -23.42 2.95 9.47
N ALA A 337 -22.37 2.50 8.78
CA ALA A 337 -21.85 1.16 8.92
C ALA A 337 -21.29 0.90 10.32
N GLY A 338 -21.48 -0.31 10.84
CA GLY A 338 -20.81 -0.77 12.06
C GLY A 338 -19.37 -1.20 11.83
N ILE A 339 -19.00 -1.50 10.56
CA ILE A 339 -17.68 -1.92 10.14
C ILE A 339 -17.24 -1.08 8.93
N VAL A 340 -16.02 -0.54 8.97
CA VAL A 340 -15.35 0.08 7.82
C VAL A 340 -14.13 -0.77 7.45
N ALA A 341 -14.03 -1.21 6.20
CA ALA A 341 -12.94 -2.04 5.70
C ALA A 341 -12.08 -1.28 4.69
N GLU A 342 -10.82 -1.00 5.05
CA GLU A 342 -9.90 -0.22 4.24
C GLU A 342 -9.13 -1.10 3.23
N ALA A 343 -9.75 -1.37 2.10
CA ALA A 343 -9.16 -2.18 1.02
C ALA A 343 -8.24 -1.39 0.07
N ALA A 344 -7.86 -0.17 0.44
CA ALA A 344 -6.92 0.72 -0.25
C ALA A 344 -5.88 1.26 0.74
N ASN A 345 -4.83 1.92 0.26
CA ASN A 345 -3.81 2.54 1.13
C ASN A 345 -4.28 3.90 1.64
N SER A 346 -4.20 4.12 2.96
CA SER A 346 -4.52 5.38 3.64
C SER A 346 -5.82 6.05 3.14
N PRO A 347 -6.95 5.32 3.05
CA PRO A 347 -8.18 5.89 2.51
C PRO A 347 -8.85 6.86 3.49
N THR A 348 -8.57 6.77 4.78
CA THR A 348 -9.17 7.53 5.87
C THR A 348 -8.18 8.57 6.39
N THR A 349 -8.62 9.83 6.50
CA THR A 349 -7.80 10.87 7.11
C THR A 349 -7.68 10.67 8.63
N PRO A 350 -6.63 11.17 9.29
CA PRO A 350 -6.48 11.04 10.74
C PRO A 350 -7.65 11.62 11.55
N GLU A 351 -8.22 12.73 11.08
CA GLU A 351 -9.39 13.36 11.69
C GLU A 351 -10.63 12.46 11.57
N ALA A 352 -10.82 11.86 10.40
CA ALA A 352 -11.91 10.90 10.16
C ALA A 352 -11.76 9.64 11.01
N ASP A 353 -10.53 9.13 11.16
CA ASP A 353 -10.25 7.95 11.99
C ASP A 353 -10.62 8.19 13.46
N ALA A 354 -10.33 9.39 13.99
CA ALA A 354 -10.73 9.78 15.34
C ALA A 354 -12.28 9.80 15.48
N ILE A 355 -13.00 10.38 14.51
CA ILE A 355 -14.47 10.41 14.51
C ILE A 355 -15.05 8.99 14.47
N LEU A 356 -14.58 8.13 13.58
CA LEU A 356 -15.06 6.74 13.46
C LEU A 356 -14.83 5.97 14.76
N ARG A 357 -13.67 6.13 15.38
CA ARG A 357 -13.33 5.52 16.68
C ARG A 357 -14.28 6.00 17.78
N ASP A 358 -14.48 7.33 17.90
CA ASP A 358 -15.31 7.93 18.95
C ASP A 358 -16.78 7.51 18.79
N ARG A 359 -17.21 7.19 17.57
CA ARG A 359 -18.53 6.62 17.25
C ARG A 359 -18.62 5.10 17.47
N GLY A 360 -17.53 4.43 17.87
CA GLY A 360 -17.49 2.99 18.12
C GLY A 360 -17.57 2.12 16.86
N ILE A 361 -17.27 2.70 15.70
CA ILE A 361 -17.22 1.99 14.41
C ILE A 361 -15.94 1.18 14.34
N LEU A 362 -16.04 -0.11 13.99
CA LEU A 362 -14.89 -0.98 13.82
C LEU A 362 -14.19 -0.69 12.50
N VAL A 363 -13.04 -0.05 12.52
CA VAL A 363 -12.22 0.17 11.31
C VAL A 363 -11.21 -0.96 11.17
N ILE A 364 -11.26 -1.74 10.07
CA ILE A 364 -10.21 -2.69 9.71
C ILE A 364 -9.14 -1.89 8.96
N PRO A 365 -7.96 -1.66 9.54
CA PRO A 365 -6.99 -0.72 8.98
C PRO A 365 -6.37 -1.26 7.68
N ASP A 366 -5.94 -0.36 6.85
CA ASP A 366 -5.35 -0.62 5.52
C ASP A 366 -4.14 -1.55 5.56
N ILE A 367 -3.26 -1.41 6.56
CA ILE A 367 -2.08 -2.28 6.71
C ILE A 367 -2.44 -3.75 6.95
N LEU A 368 -3.66 -4.04 7.38
CA LEU A 368 -4.21 -5.38 7.52
C LEU A 368 -5.12 -5.73 6.35
N CYS A 369 -6.17 -4.93 6.11
CA CYS A 369 -7.23 -5.22 5.14
C CYS A 369 -6.70 -5.34 3.70
N SER A 370 -5.77 -4.47 3.28
CA SER A 370 -5.23 -4.45 1.92
C SER A 370 -3.95 -5.30 1.74
N ALA A 371 -3.52 -6.04 2.77
CA ALA A 371 -2.23 -6.72 2.78
C ALA A 371 -2.14 -8.00 1.93
N GLY A 372 -3.28 -8.54 1.47
CA GLY A 372 -3.31 -9.78 0.67
C GLY A 372 -2.47 -9.73 -0.61
N GLY A 373 -2.35 -8.53 -1.23
CA GLY A 373 -1.49 -8.34 -2.39
C GLY A 373 0.01 -8.52 -2.09
N LEU A 374 0.47 -8.03 -0.94
CA LEU A 374 1.85 -8.22 -0.48
C LEU A 374 2.11 -9.70 -0.17
N LEU A 375 1.18 -10.35 0.50
CA LEU A 375 1.29 -11.78 0.86
C LEU A 375 1.40 -12.67 -0.37
N LEU A 376 0.58 -12.44 -1.39
CA LEU A 376 0.68 -13.23 -2.61
C LEU A 376 1.98 -12.93 -3.38
N GLY A 377 2.48 -11.70 -3.33
CA GLY A 377 3.81 -11.38 -3.85
C GLY A 377 4.89 -12.19 -3.13
N TYR A 378 4.78 -12.36 -1.81
CA TYR A 378 5.69 -13.20 -1.05
C TYR A 378 5.65 -14.66 -1.52
N PHE A 379 4.48 -15.23 -1.74
CA PHE A 379 4.36 -16.60 -2.28
C PHE A 379 5.00 -16.73 -3.67
N GLU A 380 4.78 -15.76 -4.57
CA GLU A 380 5.41 -15.74 -5.87
C GLU A 380 6.94 -15.73 -5.77
N TRP A 381 7.49 -14.84 -4.92
CA TRP A 381 8.94 -14.77 -4.71
C TRP A 381 9.53 -16.05 -4.11
N VAL A 382 8.83 -16.70 -3.18
CA VAL A 382 9.25 -18.01 -2.63
C VAL A 382 9.28 -19.06 -3.72
N GLN A 383 8.24 -19.13 -4.56
CA GLN A 383 8.17 -20.07 -5.69
C GLN A 383 9.32 -19.83 -6.69
N ASP A 384 9.58 -18.58 -7.06
CA ASP A 384 10.69 -18.22 -7.94
C ASP A 384 12.06 -18.59 -7.36
N THR A 385 12.25 -18.38 -6.06
CA THR A 385 13.52 -18.63 -5.36
C THR A 385 13.77 -20.12 -5.18
N GLN A 386 12.71 -20.89 -4.96
CA GLN A 386 12.79 -22.36 -4.77
C GLN A 386 12.64 -23.14 -6.08
N ALA A 387 12.27 -22.46 -7.18
CA ALA A 387 11.91 -23.09 -8.45
C ALA A 387 10.82 -24.18 -8.30
N PHE A 388 9.87 -23.95 -7.38
CA PHE A 388 8.77 -24.86 -7.07
C PHE A 388 7.45 -24.09 -6.99
N PHE A 389 6.43 -24.51 -7.74
CA PHE A 389 5.17 -23.81 -7.84
C PHE A 389 4.06 -24.57 -7.12
N TRP A 390 3.32 -23.84 -6.28
CA TRP A 390 2.18 -24.38 -5.53
C TRP A 390 0.90 -24.41 -6.38
N ALA A 391 0.00 -25.32 -6.05
CA ALA A 391 -1.33 -25.32 -6.65
C ALA A 391 -2.17 -24.14 -6.14
N ASP A 392 -3.12 -23.68 -6.97
CA ASP A 392 -4.00 -22.54 -6.65
C ASP A 392 -4.72 -22.70 -5.30
N ARG A 393 -5.12 -23.93 -4.99
CA ARG A 393 -5.79 -24.26 -3.74
C ARG A 393 -4.88 -24.04 -2.52
N GLU A 394 -3.61 -24.43 -2.63
CA GLU A 394 -2.62 -24.28 -1.55
C GLU A 394 -2.35 -22.80 -1.28
N ILE A 395 -2.20 -22.01 -2.36
CA ILE A 395 -2.03 -20.56 -2.28
C ILE A 395 -3.24 -19.91 -1.60
N ALA A 396 -4.46 -20.28 -2.00
CA ALA A 396 -5.69 -19.72 -1.45
C ALA A 396 -5.85 -20.03 0.05
N GLN A 397 -5.61 -21.30 0.43
CA GLN A 397 -5.70 -21.74 1.83
C GLN A 397 -4.65 -21.08 2.72
N GLU A 398 -3.43 -20.93 2.23
CA GLU A 398 -2.36 -20.31 3.01
C GLU A 398 -2.58 -18.78 3.16
N LEU A 399 -3.11 -18.12 2.10
CA LEU A 399 -3.52 -16.73 2.19
C LEU A 399 -4.61 -16.52 3.25
N GLU A 400 -5.67 -17.34 3.22
CA GLU A 400 -6.75 -17.31 4.22
C GLU A 400 -6.19 -17.49 5.63
N ARG A 401 -5.41 -18.55 5.85
CA ARG A 401 -4.82 -18.89 7.16
C ARG A 401 -3.99 -17.72 7.73
N ILE A 402 -3.14 -17.09 6.92
CA ILE A 402 -2.28 -16.00 7.38
C ILE A 402 -3.11 -14.74 7.64
N MET A 403 -4.07 -14.40 6.77
CA MET A 403 -4.93 -13.23 6.97
C MET A 403 -5.80 -13.36 8.22
N GLU A 404 -6.41 -14.53 8.47
CA GLU A 404 -7.19 -14.79 9.68
C GLU A 404 -6.33 -14.76 10.95
N ALA A 405 -5.14 -15.34 10.91
CA ALA A 405 -4.19 -15.28 12.03
C ALA A 405 -3.76 -13.84 12.35
N ALA A 406 -3.44 -13.05 11.32
CA ALA A 406 -3.07 -11.65 11.48
C ALA A 406 -4.22 -10.84 12.07
N PHE A 407 -5.45 -11.00 11.55
CA PHE A 407 -6.63 -10.33 12.11
C PHE A 407 -6.86 -10.70 13.57
N SER A 408 -6.81 -11.99 13.91
CA SER A 408 -7.02 -12.48 15.27
C SER A 408 -5.96 -11.95 16.23
N GLY A 409 -4.69 -11.88 15.81
CA GLY A 409 -3.61 -11.30 16.60
C GLY A 409 -3.78 -9.80 16.86
N VAL A 410 -4.25 -9.06 15.86
CA VAL A 410 -4.57 -7.64 15.99
C VAL A 410 -5.76 -7.45 16.93
N LEU A 411 -6.83 -8.21 16.77
CA LEU A 411 -8.01 -8.13 17.64
C LEU A 411 -7.65 -8.41 19.11
N ALA A 412 -6.91 -9.49 19.37
CA ALA A 412 -6.45 -9.83 20.73
C ALA A 412 -5.57 -8.72 21.34
N THR A 413 -4.74 -8.06 20.52
CA THR A 413 -3.93 -6.92 20.96
C THR A 413 -4.82 -5.71 21.24
N ALA A 414 -5.81 -5.42 20.40
CA ALA A 414 -6.77 -4.32 20.61
C ALA A 414 -7.53 -4.47 21.94
N GLU A 415 -8.00 -5.67 22.24
CA GLU A 415 -8.70 -5.98 23.50
C GLU A 415 -7.78 -5.86 24.71
N ARG A 416 -6.58 -6.43 24.65
CA ARG A 416 -5.61 -6.40 25.76
C ARG A 416 -5.15 -4.97 26.07
N GLU A 417 -4.82 -4.19 25.05
CA GLU A 417 -4.26 -2.84 25.20
C GLU A 417 -5.36 -1.75 25.25
N ARG A 418 -6.62 -2.12 25.03
CA ARG A 418 -7.78 -1.22 24.98
C ARG A 418 -7.60 -0.09 23.97
N VAL A 419 -7.22 -0.45 22.78
CA VAL A 419 -7.05 0.45 21.61
C VAL A 419 -7.90 -0.03 20.45
N ASP A 420 -8.09 0.83 19.43
CA ASP A 420 -8.71 0.43 18.18
C ASP A 420 -7.82 -0.54 17.37
N LEU A 421 -8.39 -1.13 16.29
CA LEU A 421 -7.63 -2.09 15.48
C LEU A 421 -6.44 -1.44 14.75
N ARG A 422 -6.50 -0.16 14.38
CA ARG A 422 -5.38 0.55 13.75
C ARG A 422 -4.22 0.68 14.72
N GLY A 423 -4.49 1.16 15.93
CA GLY A 423 -3.48 1.26 16.99
C GLY A 423 -2.87 -0.10 17.30
N ALA A 424 -3.70 -1.15 17.42
CA ALA A 424 -3.23 -2.51 17.67
C ALA A 424 -2.38 -3.07 16.52
N ALA A 425 -2.82 -2.91 15.28
CA ALA A 425 -2.06 -3.36 14.10
C ALA A 425 -0.70 -2.66 14.01
N MET A 426 -0.67 -1.34 14.25
CA MET A 426 0.58 -0.59 14.31
C MET A 426 1.48 -1.06 15.46
N MET A 427 0.94 -1.28 16.66
CA MET A 427 1.73 -1.80 17.79
C MET A 427 2.35 -3.16 17.47
N VAL A 428 1.60 -4.09 16.87
CA VAL A 428 2.11 -5.41 16.47
C VAL A 428 3.20 -5.26 15.41
N ALA A 429 2.96 -4.49 14.37
CA ALA A 429 3.91 -4.34 13.26
C ALA A 429 5.20 -3.63 13.69
N VAL A 430 5.07 -2.49 14.37
CA VAL A 430 6.20 -1.69 14.87
C VAL A 430 7.02 -2.47 15.90
N GLY A 431 6.36 -3.17 16.83
CA GLY A 431 7.02 -4.01 17.82
C GLY A 431 7.92 -5.08 17.19
N ARG A 432 7.40 -5.79 16.17
CA ARG A 432 8.17 -6.82 15.43
C ARG A 432 9.37 -6.25 14.67
N VAL A 433 9.23 -5.06 14.07
CA VAL A 433 10.35 -4.41 13.36
C VAL A 433 11.38 -3.87 14.34
N ALA A 434 10.94 -3.30 15.47
CA ALA A 434 11.82 -2.83 16.53
C ALA A 434 12.63 -3.99 17.14
N GLU A 435 11.99 -5.12 17.43
CA GLU A 435 12.65 -6.34 17.92
C GLU A 435 13.70 -6.83 16.93
N ALA A 436 13.34 -6.98 15.64
CA ALA A 436 14.29 -7.38 14.61
C ALA A 436 15.45 -6.41 14.46
N THR A 437 15.22 -5.11 14.63
CA THR A 437 16.26 -4.08 14.62
C THR A 437 17.19 -4.20 15.82
N ALA A 438 16.63 -4.39 17.02
CA ALA A 438 17.39 -4.55 18.25
C ALA A 438 18.28 -5.82 18.22
N LEU A 439 17.72 -6.96 17.75
CA LEU A 439 18.47 -8.22 17.62
C LEU A 439 19.64 -8.14 16.64
N ARG A 440 19.52 -7.34 15.57
CA ARG A 440 20.60 -7.13 14.60
C ARG A 440 21.65 -6.13 15.09
N GLY A 441 21.29 -5.31 16.05
CA GLY A 441 22.11 -4.21 16.57
C GLY A 441 22.25 -3.04 15.61
N LEU A 442 22.75 -1.94 16.11
CA LEU A 442 23.13 -0.76 15.32
C LEU A 442 24.65 -0.86 15.02
N TYR A 443 24.97 -0.88 13.73
CA TYR A 443 26.36 -0.95 13.28
C TYR A 443 26.85 0.41 12.80
N PRO A 444 28.11 0.75 13.01
CA PRO A 444 29.04 0.39 14.07
C PRO A 444 28.76 1.11 15.34
#